data_1ed927b541104796b2fba8f81f3a234b
#
_entry.id   1ed927b541104796b2fba8f81f3a234b
#
_cell.length_a   1.000
_cell.length_b   1.000
_cell.length_c   1.000
_cell.angle_alpha   90.00
_cell.angle_beta   90.00
_cell.angle_gamma   90.00
#
_symmetry.space_group_name_H-M   'P 1'
#
loop_
_entity.id
_entity.type
_entity.pdbx_description
1 polymer ?
#
loop_
_entity_poly.entity_id
_entity_poly.type
_entity_poly.pdbx_seq_one_letter_code
_entity_poly.pdbx_strand_id
1 'polypeptide(L)'
;MANKPGERKLQILQTVAQMLEQPKGEKITTAALAARLELSEAALYRHFASKAQMFEGLIEFIEQTVFGLINKITQEEKSGLQQTEAIVSMLLGFAQKNRGMTRVLTGDALVNEDERLQRRINQMLDRIEATLKQSLRMAATQGEVNATAEVGAHANLLVCYVTGRWQQFAKSGFTRDPLAQWPAQSAILLGK
;
A
#
# COMPACT_ATOMS: atom_id res chain seq x y z
N MET A 1 -12.15 21.30 22.94
CA MET A 1 -10.69 21.23 23.09
C MET A 1 -10.06 21.38 21.70
N ALA A 2 -9.12 22.30 21.49
CA ALA A 2 -8.49 22.46 20.18
C ALA A 2 -7.51 21.31 19.96
N ASN A 3 -7.74 20.49 18.92
CA ASN A 3 -6.83 19.43 18.51
C ASN A 3 -5.47 20.03 18.14
N LYS A 4 -4.38 19.37 18.54
CA LYS A 4 -3.03 19.75 18.11
C LYS A 4 -2.94 19.69 16.56
N PRO A 5 -2.18 20.59 15.90
CA PRO A 5 -2.16 20.70 14.42
C PRO A 5 -1.88 19.37 13.70
N GLY A 6 -1.06 18.49 14.25
CA GLY A 6 -0.76 17.17 13.69
C GLY A 6 -1.92 16.17 13.78
N GLU A 7 -2.68 16.22 14.89
CA GLU A 7 -3.83 15.33 15.10
C GLU A 7 -4.95 15.60 14.08
N ARG A 8 -5.17 16.88 13.75
CA ARG A 8 -6.20 17.24 12.77
C ARG A 8 -5.84 16.79 11.36
N LYS A 9 -4.57 16.93 10.94
CA LYS A 9 -4.11 16.40 9.66
C LYS A 9 -4.34 14.90 9.56
N LEU A 10 -3.97 14.16 10.59
CA LEU A 10 -4.19 12.71 10.64
C LEU A 10 -5.68 12.35 10.55
N GLN A 11 -6.54 13.07 11.28
CA GLN A 11 -8.00 12.87 11.22
C GLN A 11 -8.54 13.11 9.81
N ILE A 12 -8.07 14.13 9.11
CA ILE A 12 -8.45 14.40 7.71
C ILE A 12 -8.06 13.22 6.82
N LEU A 13 -6.82 12.74 6.92
CA LEU A 13 -6.33 11.60 6.11
C LEU A 13 -7.10 10.31 6.41
N GLN A 14 -7.41 10.04 7.68
CA GLN A 14 -8.24 8.90 8.08
C GLN A 14 -9.65 8.99 7.48
N THR A 15 -10.25 10.18 7.48
CA THR A 15 -11.57 10.38 6.89
C THR A 15 -11.54 10.21 5.36
N VAL A 16 -10.49 10.67 4.67
CA VAL A 16 -10.28 10.41 3.24
C VAL A 16 -10.22 8.89 2.99
N ALA A 17 -9.42 8.16 3.78
CA ALA A 17 -9.31 6.71 3.64
C ALA A 17 -10.67 6.01 3.87
N GLN A 18 -11.43 6.41 4.90
CA GLN A 18 -12.76 5.86 5.17
C GLN A 18 -13.77 6.14 4.04
N MET A 19 -13.73 7.34 3.43
CA MET A 19 -14.59 7.66 2.30
C MET A 19 -14.27 6.79 1.08
N LEU A 20 -13.00 6.42 0.89
CA LEU A 20 -12.56 5.51 -0.18
C LEU A 20 -13.00 4.06 0.03
N GLU A 21 -13.43 3.66 1.22
CA GLU A 21 -13.93 2.30 1.47
C GLU A 21 -15.31 2.02 0.87
N GLN A 22 -16.07 3.07 0.52
CA GLN A 22 -17.41 2.92 -0.04
C GLN A 22 -17.36 2.18 -1.38
N PRO A 23 -18.20 1.12 -1.60
CA PRO A 23 -18.15 0.29 -2.81
C PRO A 23 -18.44 1.02 -4.11
N LYS A 24 -19.29 2.01 -4.06
CA LYS A 24 -19.57 2.93 -5.17
C LYS A 24 -18.74 4.19 -4.95
N GLY A 25 -17.47 4.16 -5.34
CA GLY A 25 -16.54 5.26 -5.12
C GLY A 25 -17.17 6.63 -5.38
N GLU A 26 -17.78 7.21 -4.35
CA GLU A 26 -18.17 8.61 -4.40
C GLU A 26 -16.88 9.39 -4.66
N LYS A 27 -16.94 10.21 -5.70
CA LYS A 27 -15.82 11.11 -6.00
C LYS A 27 -15.56 11.94 -4.75
N ILE A 28 -14.40 11.76 -4.12
CA ILE A 28 -14.03 12.56 -2.96
C ILE A 28 -13.97 14.02 -3.41
N THR A 29 -14.90 14.81 -2.89
CA THR A 29 -14.89 16.27 -3.05
C THR A 29 -14.49 16.90 -1.72
N THR A 30 -13.89 18.09 -1.78
CA THR A 30 -13.54 18.86 -0.58
C THR A 30 -14.79 19.24 0.23
N ALA A 31 -15.90 19.51 -0.44
CA ALA A 31 -17.18 19.78 0.19
C ALA A 31 -17.71 18.57 0.99
N ALA A 32 -17.71 17.37 0.39
CA ALA A 32 -18.14 16.15 1.07
C ALA A 32 -17.22 15.79 2.25
N LEU A 33 -15.91 15.98 2.09
CA LEU A 33 -14.93 15.74 3.14
C LEU A 33 -15.11 16.76 4.30
N ALA A 34 -15.29 18.02 3.99
CA ALA A 34 -15.53 19.07 4.98
C ALA A 34 -16.82 18.82 5.78
N ALA A 35 -17.90 18.45 5.07
CA ALA A 35 -19.17 18.09 5.71
C ALA A 35 -19.01 16.90 6.68
N ARG A 36 -18.26 15.84 6.26
CA ARG A 36 -18.04 14.65 7.10
C ARG A 36 -17.18 14.93 8.33
N LEU A 37 -16.34 15.96 8.27
CA LEU A 37 -15.48 16.40 9.37
C LEU A 37 -16.11 17.51 10.23
N GLU A 38 -17.34 17.94 9.88
CA GLU A 38 -18.01 19.10 10.50
C GLU A 38 -17.15 20.37 10.43
N LEU A 39 -16.51 20.59 9.28
CA LEU A 39 -15.64 21.72 8.99
C LEU A 39 -16.22 22.55 7.83
N SER A 40 -15.78 23.82 7.73
CA SER A 40 -15.88 24.53 6.47
C SER A 40 -14.75 24.11 5.52
N GLU A 41 -14.95 24.21 4.20
CA GLU A 41 -13.89 23.99 3.23
C GLU A 41 -12.68 24.91 3.47
N ALA A 42 -12.91 26.15 3.88
CA ALA A 42 -11.85 27.08 4.25
C ALA A 42 -11.01 26.57 5.44
N ALA A 43 -11.64 25.90 6.41
CA ALA A 43 -10.92 25.28 7.53
C ALA A 43 -10.11 24.06 7.08
N LEU A 44 -10.62 23.27 6.13
CA LEU A 44 -9.90 22.16 5.52
C LEU A 44 -8.65 22.63 4.77
N TYR A 45 -8.77 23.70 3.96
CA TYR A 45 -7.67 24.29 3.21
C TYR A 45 -6.56 24.92 4.07
N ARG A 46 -6.83 25.22 5.36
CA ARG A 46 -5.76 25.60 6.30
C ARG A 46 -4.80 24.46 6.63
N HIS A 47 -5.25 23.21 6.49
CA HIS A 47 -4.43 22.01 6.76
C HIS A 47 -3.77 21.44 5.51
N PHE A 48 -4.45 21.53 4.36
CA PHE A 48 -3.97 21.06 3.06
C PHE A 48 -4.37 22.05 1.99
N ALA A 49 -3.40 22.64 1.31
CA ALA A 49 -3.66 23.71 0.31
C ALA A 49 -4.43 23.21 -0.93
N SER A 50 -4.53 21.90 -1.14
CA SER A 50 -5.29 21.30 -2.25
C SER A 50 -5.72 19.88 -1.93
N LYS A 51 -6.67 19.35 -2.70
CA LYS A 51 -7.04 17.93 -2.67
C LYS A 51 -5.84 17.01 -2.99
N ALA A 52 -5.01 17.41 -3.96
CA ALA A 52 -3.79 16.68 -4.30
C ALA A 52 -2.85 16.55 -3.08
N GLN A 53 -2.69 17.61 -2.28
CA GLN A 53 -1.89 17.53 -1.05
C GLN A 53 -2.49 16.59 0.01
N MET A 54 -3.80 16.42 0.06
CA MET A 54 -4.42 15.42 0.94
C MET A 54 -4.05 14.01 0.50
N PHE A 55 -4.13 13.72 -0.80
CA PHE A 55 -3.68 12.43 -1.35
C PHE A 55 -2.17 12.22 -1.17
N GLU A 56 -1.33 13.26 -1.35
CA GLU A 56 0.10 13.19 -1.06
C GLU A 56 0.35 12.80 0.40
N GLY A 57 -0.35 13.43 1.34
CA GLY A 57 -0.25 13.10 2.76
C GLY A 57 -0.71 11.66 3.06
N LEU A 58 -1.76 11.18 2.37
CA LEU A 58 -2.21 9.79 2.51
C LEU A 58 -1.20 8.80 1.94
N ILE A 59 -0.62 9.08 0.78
CA ILE A 59 0.43 8.25 0.19
C ILE A 59 1.67 8.24 1.09
N GLU A 60 2.08 9.38 1.63
CA GLU A 60 3.19 9.47 2.59
C GLU A 60 2.94 8.60 3.83
N PHE A 61 1.75 8.63 4.39
CA PHE A 61 1.36 7.78 5.51
C PHE A 61 1.44 6.29 5.16
N ILE A 62 0.95 5.90 3.96
CA ILE A 62 1.05 4.52 3.45
C ILE A 62 2.52 4.11 3.32
N GLU A 63 3.36 4.94 2.69
CA GLU A 63 4.80 4.67 2.51
C GLU A 63 5.51 4.48 3.85
N GLN A 64 5.31 5.41 4.80
CA GLN A 64 5.93 5.32 6.13
C GLN A 64 5.52 4.04 6.86
N THR A 65 4.23 3.66 6.78
CA THR A 65 3.72 2.45 7.42
C THR A 65 4.30 1.20 6.78
N VAL A 66 4.21 1.09 5.45
CA VAL A 66 4.66 -0.09 4.70
C VAL A 66 6.18 -0.28 4.85
N PHE A 67 6.98 0.78 4.64
CA PHE A 67 8.44 0.65 4.77
C PHE A 67 8.90 0.50 6.22
N GLY A 68 8.16 1.04 7.19
CA GLY A 68 8.40 0.76 8.59
C GLY A 68 8.26 -0.74 8.91
N LEU A 69 7.21 -1.38 8.40
CA LEU A 69 6.98 -2.83 8.55
C LEU A 69 8.01 -3.66 7.78
N ILE A 70 8.34 -3.27 6.53
CA ILE A 70 9.40 -3.92 5.74
C ILE A 70 10.73 -3.88 6.48
N ASN A 71 11.14 -2.72 6.99
CA ASN A 71 12.38 -2.56 7.72
C ASN A 71 12.43 -3.46 8.97
N LYS A 72 11.30 -3.56 9.70
CA LYS A 72 11.20 -4.47 10.84
C LYS A 72 11.41 -5.92 10.41
N ILE A 73 10.72 -6.38 9.36
CA ILE A 73 10.87 -7.75 8.83
C ILE A 73 12.33 -8.02 8.46
N THR A 74 12.98 -7.12 7.71
CA THR A 74 14.35 -7.32 7.25
C THR A 74 15.40 -7.28 8.37
N GLN A 75 15.08 -6.66 9.50
CA GLN A 75 15.94 -6.65 10.69
C GLN A 75 15.78 -7.91 11.56
N GLU A 76 14.54 -8.40 11.68
CA GLU A 76 14.21 -9.53 12.57
C GLU A 76 14.47 -10.89 11.90
N GLU A 77 14.15 -11.02 10.61
CA GLU A 77 14.31 -12.27 9.86
C GLU A 77 15.73 -12.42 9.32
N LYS A 78 16.32 -13.61 9.51
CA LYS A 78 17.69 -13.95 9.05
C LYS A 78 17.72 -14.71 7.72
N SER A 79 16.63 -15.37 7.35
CA SER A 79 16.45 -16.07 6.08
C SER A 79 15.93 -15.12 5.02
N GLY A 80 16.60 -15.06 3.87
CA GLY A 80 16.17 -14.23 2.74
C GLY A 80 14.82 -14.70 2.19
N LEU A 81 14.57 -16.00 2.20
CA LEU A 81 13.29 -16.57 1.76
C LEU A 81 12.15 -16.21 2.72
N GLN A 82 12.39 -16.29 4.02
CA GLN A 82 11.42 -15.90 5.04
C GLN A 82 11.14 -14.41 5.02
N GLN A 83 12.15 -13.56 4.82
CA GLN A 83 11.95 -12.13 4.58
C GLN A 83 11.02 -11.88 3.40
N THR A 84 11.27 -12.54 2.26
CA THR A 84 10.47 -12.42 1.04
C THR A 84 9.02 -12.80 1.29
N GLU A 85 8.78 -13.95 1.92
CA GLU A 85 7.44 -14.43 2.26
C GLU A 85 6.70 -13.48 3.22
N ALA A 86 7.39 -13.03 4.27
CA ALA A 86 6.84 -12.12 5.27
C ALA A 86 6.48 -10.76 4.67
N ILE A 87 7.32 -10.22 3.76
CA ILE A 87 7.04 -8.94 3.07
C ILE A 87 5.79 -9.10 2.21
N VAL A 88 5.68 -10.13 1.38
CA VAL A 88 4.50 -10.36 0.53
C VAL A 88 3.24 -10.55 1.40
N SER A 89 3.31 -11.40 2.42
CA SER A 89 2.20 -11.61 3.37
C SER A 89 1.76 -10.30 4.03
N MET A 90 2.71 -9.48 4.47
CA MET A 90 2.47 -8.18 5.08
C MET A 90 1.77 -7.22 4.10
N LEU A 91 2.21 -7.16 2.84
CA LEU A 91 1.61 -6.30 1.81
C LEU A 91 0.16 -6.69 1.50
N LEU A 92 -0.13 -8.00 1.42
CA LEU A 92 -1.49 -8.53 1.24
C LEU A 92 -2.36 -8.21 2.46
N GLY A 93 -1.84 -8.43 3.67
CA GLY A 93 -2.52 -8.14 4.93
C GLY A 93 -2.75 -6.65 5.17
N PHE A 94 -1.83 -5.79 4.71
CA PHE A 94 -2.01 -4.34 4.74
C PHE A 94 -3.23 -3.93 3.91
N ALA A 95 -3.35 -4.44 2.69
CA ALA A 95 -4.49 -4.16 1.83
C ALA A 95 -5.81 -4.63 2.44
N GLN A 96 -5.83 -5.85 3.00
CA GLN A 96 -7.01 -6.42 3.66
C GLN A 96 -7.54 -5.51 4.79
N LYS A 97 -6.64 -4.96 5.58
CA LYS A 97 -6.97 -4.11 6.75
C LYS A 97 -7.25 -2.65 6.37
N ASN A 98 -6.80 -2.20 5.21
CA ASN A 98 -6.82 -0.79 4.81
C ASN A 98 -7.49 -0.62 3.43
N ARG A 99 -8.79 -0.95 3.34
CA ARG A 99 -9.58 -0.98 2.11
C ARG A 99 -9.48 0.30 1.29
N GLY A 100 -9.68 1.46 1.92
CA GLY A 100 -9.59 2.76 1.25
C GLY A 100 -8.18 3.07 0.74
N MET A 101 -7.14 2.75 1.52
CA MET A 101 -5.75 2.90 1.09
C MET A 101 -5.42 1.96 -0.07
N THR A 102 -6.04 0.77 -0.14
CA THR A 102 -5.87 -0.14 -1.27
C THR A 102 -6.34 0.48 -2.57
N ARG A 103 -7.43 1.28 -2.58
CA ARG A 103 -7.84 2.02 -3.80
C ARG A 103 -6.82 3.08 -4.24
N VAL A 104 -6.06 3.65 -3.30
CA VAL A 104 -4.95 4.54 -3.64
C VAL A 104 -3.80 3.74 -4.26
N LEU A 105 -3.43 2.61 -3.62
CA LEU A 105 -2.35 1.71 -4.10
C LEU A 105 -2.64 1.11 -5.48
N THR A 106 -3.90 0.84 -5.81
CA THR A 106 -4.32 0.33 -7.13
C THR A 106 -4.48 1.42 -8.19
N GLY A 107 -4.38 2.69 -7.81
CA GLY A 107 -4.63 3.83 -8.69
C GLY A 107 -6.11 4.17 -8.89
N ASP A 108 -7.05 3.32 -8.45
CA ASP A 108 -8.48 3.55 -8.63
C ASP A 108 -8.96 4.90 -8.05
N ALA A 109 -8.41 5.30 -6.91
CA ALA A 109 -8.71 6.57 -6.26
C ALA A 109 -8.01 7.76 -6.90
N LEU A 110 -7.05 7.53 -7.79
CA LEU A 110 -6.21 8.55 -8.41
C LEU A 110 -6.63 8.87 -9.84
N VAL A 111 -7.65 8.20 -10.37
CA VAL A 111 -8.21 8.48 -11.70
C VAL A 111 -8.71 9.91 -11.75
N ASN A 112 -8.22 10.69 -12.72
CA ASN A 112 -8.48 12.14 -12.88
C ASN A 112 -7.93 13.03 -11.75
N GLU A 113 -7.02 12.52 -10.93
CA GLU A 113 -6.23 13.33 -10.00
C GLU A 113 -4.89 13.75 -10.64
N ASP A 114 -4.04 14.47 -9.90
CA ASP A 114 -2.73 14.90 -10.37
C ASP A 114 -1.83 13.68 -10.67
N GLU A 115 -1.27 13.61 -11.89
CA GLU A 115 -0.44 12.50 -12.35
C GLU A 115 0.78 12.19 -11.46
N ARG A 116 1.28 13.20 -10.73
CA ARG A 116 2.41 13.01 -9.79
C ARG A 116 2.07 12.03 -8.68
N LEU A 117 0.78 11.90 -8.29
CA LEU A 117 0.34 10.93 -7.29
C LEU A 117 0.54 9.50 -7.78
N GLN A 118 0.13 9.21 -9.02
CA GLN A 118 0.35 7.89 -9.62
C GLN A 118 1.84 7.59 -9.78
N ARG A 119 2.65 8.58 -10.20
CA ARG A 119 4.12 8.41 -10.27
C ARG A 119 4.72 8.05 -8.91
N ARG A 120 4.23 8.65 -7.83
CA ARG A 120 4.68 8.34 -6.46
C ARG A 120 4.33 6.90 -6.05
N ILE A 121 3.13 6.41 -6.39
CA ILE A 121 2.77 5.00 -6.18
C ILE A 121 3.69 4.08 -6.97
N ASN A 122 3.98 4.37 -8.22
CA ASN A 122 4.91 3.59 -9.03
C ASN A 122 6.31 3.53 -8.38
N GLN A 123 6.84 4.67 -7.92
CA GLN A 123 8.12 4.72 -7.19
C GLN A 123 8.09 3.89 -5.89
N MET A 124 6.97 3.88 -5.18
CA MET A 124 6.79 3.03 -4.01
C MET A 124 6.88 1.54 -4.38
N LEU A 125 6.23 1.12 -5.48
CA LEU A 125 6.28 -0.26 -5.98
C LEU A 125 7.70 -0.65 -6.41
N ASP A 126 8.41 0.25 -7.11
CA ASP A 126 9.82 0.05 -7.51
C ASP A 126 10.72 -0.20 -6.28
N ARG A 127 10.50 0.55 -5.20
CA ARG A 127 11.23 0.37 -3.93
C ARG A 127 10.91 -0.97 -3.25
N ILE A 128 9.64 -1.40 -3.29
CA ILE A 128 9.23 -2.72 -2.79
C ILE A 128 9.92 -3.82 -3.61
N GLU A 129 9.91 -3.70 -4.94
CA GLU A 129 10.59 -4.64 -5.83
C GLU A 129 12.10 -4.73 -5.53
N ALA A 130 12.75 -3.58 -5.35
CA ALA A 130 14.17 -3.54 -5.00
C ALA A 130 14.46 -4.26 -3.66
N THR A 131 13.57 -4.12 -2.67
CA THR A 131 13.71 -4.79 -1.37
C THR A 131 13.51 -6.30 -1.51
N LEU A 132 12.47 -6.76 -2.22
CA LEU A 132 12.26 -8.18 -2.50
C LEU A 132 13.44 -8.79 -3.25
N LYS A 133 13.98 -8.07 -4.25
CA LYS A 133 15.18 -8.48 -4.98
C LYS A 133 16.39 -8.67 -4.05
N GLN A 134 16.56 -7.79 -3.06
CA GLN A 134 17.64 -7.91 -2.08
C GLN A 134 17.44 -9.13 -1.16
N SER A 135 16.21 -9.37 -0.66
CA SER A 135 15.89 -10.54 0.14
C SER A 135 16.09 -11.85 -0.64
N LEU A 136 15.69 -11.89 -1.92
CA LEU A 136 15.90 -13.05 -2.79
C LEU A 136 17.40 -13.30 -3.10
N ARG A 137 18.22 -12.24 -3.25
CA ARG A 137 19.68 -12.38 -3.37
C ARG A 137 20.29 -13.01 -2.10
N MET A 138 19.82 -12.57 -0.94
CA MET A 138 20.23 -13.15 0.32
C MET A 138 19.84 -14.64 0.39
N ALA A 139 18.61 -15.00 0.01
CA ALA A 139 18.13 -16.37 -0.07
C ALA A 139 19.01 -17.25 -1.01
N ALA A 140 19.39 -16.72 -2.18
CA ALA A 140 20.28 -17.41 -3.10
C ALA A 140 21.68 -17.63 -2.51
N THR A 141 22.24 -16.64 -1.81
CA THR A 141 23.53 -16.74 -1.12
C THR A 141 23.48 -17.76 0.03
N GLN A 142 22.32 -17.87 0.69
CA GLN A 142 22.09 -18.82 1.79
C GLN A 142 21.75 -20.24 1.30
N GLY A 143 21.61 -20.43 -0.02
CA GLY A 143 21.24 -21.74 -0.61
C GLY A 143 19.77 -22.12 -0.43
N GLU A 144 18.92 -21.14 -0.08
CA GLU A 144 17.48 -21.33 0.13
C GLU A 144 16.68 -21.34 -1.18
N VAL A 145 17.23 -20.76 -2.24
CA VAL A 145 16.72 -20.78 -3.61
C VAL A 145 17.86 -21.08 -4.57
N ASN A 146 17.53 -21.50 -5.80
CA ASN A 146 18.54 -21.80 -6.81
C ASN A 146 19.44 -20.57 -7.06
N ALA A 147 20.76 -20.73 -6.96
CA ALA A 147 21.76 -19.67 -7.18
C ALA A 147 21.73 -19.09 -8.61
N THR A 148 21.19 -19.83 -9.59
CA THR A 148 21.01 -19.37 -10.98
C THR A 148 19.66 -18.70 -11.21
N ALA A 149 18.83 -18.55 -10.18
CA ALA A 149 17.53 -17.92 -10.31
C ALA A 149 17.67 -16.42 -10.71
N GLU A 150 16.87 -16.03 -11.68
CA GLU A 150 16.74 -14.63 -12.10
C GLU A 150 16.01 -13.81 -11.03
N VAL A 151 16.71 -13.46 -9.96
CA VAL A 151 16.12 -12.79 -8.78
C VAL A 151 15.39 -11.49 -9.12
N GLY A 152 15.78 -10.82 -10.21
CA GLY A 152 15.07 -9.63 -10.69
C GLY A 152 13.70 -9.97 -11.24
N ALA A 153 13.61 -10.98 -12.11
CA ALA A 153 12.34 -11.44 -12.67
C ALA A 153 11.44 -12.02 -11.58
N HIS A 154 12.00 -12.71 -10.60
CA HIS A 154 11.27 -13.28 -9.48
C HIS A 154 10.68 -12.16 -8.57
N ALA A 155 11.48 -11.13 -8.25
CA ALA A 155 10.99 -9.98 -7.47
C ALA A 155 9.85 -9.26 -8.20
N ASN A 156 10.00 -9.02 -9.51
CA ASN A 156 8.95 -8.42 -10.32
C ASN A 156 7.67 -9.27 -10.35
N LEU A 157 7.79 -10.60 -10.51
CA LEU A 157 6.66 -11.52 -10.44
C LEU A 157 5.89 -11.40 -9.11
N LEU A 158 6.61 -11.29 -7.99
CA LEU A 158 6.00 -11.13 -6.66
C LEU A 158 5.28 -9.79 -6.54
N VAL A 159 5.83 -8.69 -7.07
CA VAL A 159 5.15 -7.39 -7.11
C VAL A 159 3.90 -7.45 -7.98
N CYS A 160 3.98 -8.07 -9.17
CA CYS A 160 2.82 -8.29 -10.04
C CYS A 160 1.74 -9.13 -9.34
N TYR A 161 2.13 -10.18 -8.61
CA TYR A 161 1.22 -10.98 -7.82
C TYR A 161 0.51 -10.13 -6.75
N VAL A 162 1.25 -9.36 -5.95
CA VAL A 162 0.70 -8.50 -4.89
C VAL A 162 -0.28 -7.48 -5.47
N THR A 163 0.13 -6.75 -6.51
CA THR A 163 -0.71 -5.73 -7.17
C THR A 163 -1.94 -6.35 -7.81
N GLY A 164 -1.84 -7.53 -8.42
CA GLY A 164 -2.97 -8.29 -8.94
C GLY A 164 -3.97 -8.70 -7.85
N ARG A 165 -3.48 -9.12 -6.67
CA ARG A 165 -4.33 -9.44 -5.51
C ARG A 165 -5.02 -8.18 -4.95
N TRP A 166 -4.33 -7.05 -4.88
CA TRP A 166 -4.91 -5.77 -4.49
C TRP A 166 -6.02 -5.34 -5.45
N GLN A 167 -5.77 -5.46 -6.76
CA GLN A 167 -6.77 -5.16 -7.79
C GLN A 167 -8.02 -6.04 -7.66
N GLN A 168 -7.85 -7.36 -7.51
CA GLN A 168 -8.97 -8.27 -7.31
C GLN A 168 -9.79 -7.91 -6.06
N PHE A 169 -9.12 -7.56 -4.97
CA PHE A 169 -9.77 -7.15 -3.73
C PHE A 169 -10.56 -5.85 -3.92
N ALA A 170 -9.96 -4.80 -4.44
CA ALA A 170 -10.62 -3.52 -4.67
C ALA A 170 -11.80 -3.64 -5.66
N LYS A 171 -11.58 -4.33 -6.80
CA LYS A 171 -12.61 -4.50 -7.85
C LYS A 171 -13.78 -5.39 -7.43
N SER A 172 -13.58 -6.29 -6.50
CA SER A 172 -14.67 -7.13 -5.95
C SER A 172 -15.51 -6.41 -4.88
N GLY A 173 -15.30 -5.12 -4.64
CA GLY A 173 -15.91 -4.43 -3.51
C GLY A 173 -15.43 -4.97 -2.17
N PHE A 174 -14.17 -5.37 -2.11
CA PHE A 174 -13.48 -5.90 -0.92
C PHE A 174 -14.00 -7.26 -0.42
N THR A 175 -14.57 -8.07 -1.31
CA THR A 175 -15.07 -9.41 -0.96
C THR A 175 -14.06 -10.53 -1.24
N ARG A 176 -13.12 -10.34 -2.17
CA ARG A 176 -12.06 -11.30 -2.49
C ARG A 176 -10.84 -11.05 -1.60
N ASP A 177 -10.76 -11.74 -0.47
CA ASP A 177 -9.66 -11.60 0.47
C ASP A 177 -8.29 -11.80 -0.22
N PRO A 178 -7.37 -10.81 -0.16
CA PRO A 178 -6.07 -10.91 -0.78
C PRO A 178 -5.18 -12.01 -0.20
N LEU A 179 -5.41 -12.42 1.06
CA LEU A 179 -4.64 -13.47 1.75
C LEU A 179 -5.18 -14.88 1.52
N ALA A 180 -6.43 -15.06 1.07
CA ALA A 180 -7.11 -16.36 1.08
C ALA A 180 -6.34 -17.50 0.40
N GLN A 181 -5.57 -17.23 -0.64
CA GLN A 181 -4.78 -18.24 -1.38
C GLN A 181 -3.29 -18.19 -1.07
N TRP A 182 -2.86 -17.25 -0.24
CA TRP A 182 -1.44 -17.04 0.01
C TRP A 182 -0.69 -18.26 0.55
N PRO A 183 -1.22 -19.04 1.50
CA PRO A 183 -0.52 -20.22 2.02
C PRO A 183 -0.17 -21.24 0.93
N ALA A 184 -1.07 -21.48 -0.03
CA ALA A 184 -0.82 -22.42 -1.13
C ALA A 184 0.03 -21.77 -2.23
N GLN A 185 -0.20 -20.52 -2.54
CA GLN A 185 0.48 -19.79 -3.63
C GLN A 185 1.91 -19.40 -3.24
N SER A 186 2.21 -19.19 -1.96
CA SER A 186 3.57 -18.93 -1.49
C SER A 186 4.49 -20.11 -1.79
N ALA A 187 4.03 -21.36 -1.61
CA ALA A 187 4.82 -22.56 -1.96
C ALA A 187 5.17 -22.59 -3.46
N ILE A 188 4.21 -22.26 -4.32
CA ILE A 188 4.43 -22.22 -5.78
C ILE A 188 5.37 -21.08 -6.17
N LEU A 189 5.13 -19.88 -5.63
CA LEU A 189 5.88 -18.68 -5.99
C LEU A 189 7.29 -18.63 -5.43
N LEU A 190 7.53 -19.29 -4.29
CA LEU A 190 8.82 -19.30 -3.61
C LEU A 190 9.58 -20.61 -3.79
N GLY A 191 9.01 -21.60 -4.50
CA GLY A 191 9.67 -22.88 -4.80
C GLY A 191 9.90 -23.75 -3.57
N LYS A 192 8.95 -23.74 -2.61
CA LYS A 192 9.01 -24.51 -1.36
C LYS A 192 8.51 -25.93 -1.56
#